data_f236c856b15243506fe8bfb68efc5d16
#
_entry.id   f236c856b15243506fe8bfb68efc5d16
#
_cell.length_a   1.000
_cell.length_b   1.000
_cell.length_c   1.000
_cell.angle_alpha   90.00
_cell.angle_beta   90.00
_cell.angle_gamma   90.00
#
_symmetry.space_group_name_H-M   'P 1'
#
loop_
_entity.id
_entity.type
_entity.pdbx_description
1 polymer ?
#
loop_
_entity_poly.entity_id
_entity_poly.type
_entity_poly.pdbx_seq_one_letter_code
_entity_poly.pdbx_strand_id
1 'polypeptide(L)'
;MWNEIKDFAAPELDVYARTSEVQLLRYYEPEPGIFIAESPKVIERALNAGYQPISFLVEHKDLEGEAREILKQYPDVPVYTAEYELLVKLTGFALTRGMLCAMRRNSLPSVEEICRNASRIAVLENVVNPTNIGAIFRSAAALHMDAVLLTGGCSDPLYRRAARVSMGTVFQIPWTYFDKKTVWPQDGMQTLQNLGFKTAAMALRDDSVGIDDKALRS
;
A
#
# COMPACT_ATOMS: atom_id res chain seq x y z
N MET A 1 -22.21 -12.90 -10.85
CA MET A 1 -23.51 -12.59 -10.19
C MET A 1 -23.25 -11.59 -9.10
N TRP A 2 -24.03 -10.52 -9.01
CA TRP A 2 -23.84 -9.47 -8.00
C TRP A 2 -24.76 -9.71 -6.81
N ASN A 3 -24.24 -9.51 -5.60
CA ASN A 3 -24.97 -9.69 -4.35
C ASN A 3 -25.36 -8.32 -3.81
N GLU A 4 -26.64 -7.98 -3.92
CA GLU A 4 -27.15 -6.73 -3.37
C GLU A 4 -27.24 -6.81 -1.84
N ILE A 5 -26.55 -5.91 -1.16
CA ILE A 5 -26.56 -5.80 0.30
C ILE A 5 -27.58 -4.74 0.72
N LYS A 6 -28.56 -5.16 1.51
CA LYS A 6 -29.64 -4.31 2.04
C LYS A 6 -29.51 -4.08 3.56
N ASP A 7 -28.74 -4.93 4.24
CA ASP A 7 -28.54 -4.86 5.68
C ASP A 7 -27.15 -4.35 6.00
N PHE A 8 -27.07 -3.30 6.79
CA PHE A 8 -25.83 -2.76 7.34
C PHE A 8 -25.05 -3.79 8.16
N ALA A 9 -25.73 -4.73 8.82
CA ALA A 9 -25.13 -5.77 9.66
C ALA A 9 -24.63 -6.99 8.88
N ALA A 10 -24.73 -7.00 7.54
CA ALA A 10 -24.27 -8.13 6.73
C ALA A 10 -22.78 -8.43 7.00
N PRO A 11 -22.42 -9.69 7.36
CA PRO A 11 -21.05 -10.06 7.73
C PRO A 11 -20.05 -9.92 6.58
N GLU A 12 -20.50 -9.98 5.34
CA GLU A 12 -19.68 -9.76 4.14
C GLU A 12 -19.05 -8.37 4.10
N LEU A 13 -19.64 -7.43 4.84
CA LEU A 13 -19.18 -6.05 4.94
C LEU A 13 -18.16 -5.82 6.06
N ASP A 14 -17.90 -6.79 6.92
CA ASP A 14 -17.02 -6.64 8.08
C ASP A 14 -15.61 -6.18 7.70
N VAL A 15 -15.04 -6.79 6.67
CA VAL A 15 -13.70 -6.46 6.18
C VAL A 15 -13.58 -5.01 5.67
N TYR A 16 -14.67 -4.42 5.21
CA TYR A 16 -14.69 -3.06 4.66
C TYR A 16 -14.96 -1.97 5.70
N ALA A 17 -15.65 -2.31 6.78
CA ALA A 17 -16.23 -1.31 7.67
C ALA A 17 -15.94 -1.52 9.16
N ARG A 18 -15.89 -2.77 9.61
CA ARG A 18 -15.84 -3.14 11.04
C ARG A 18 -14.50 -3.73 11.48
N THR A 19 -13.63 -4.06 10.52
CA THR A 19 -12.30 -4.61 10.80
C THR A 19 -11.26 -3.52 10.67
N SER A 20 -10.49 -3.29 11.73
CA SER A 20 -9.40 -2.29 11.70
C SER A 20 -8.25 -2.74 10.81
N GLU A 21 -7.44 -1.78 10.34
CA GLU A 21 -6.24 -2.05 9.51
C GLU A 21 -5.28 -3.06 10.18
N VAL A 22 -5.12 -3.01 11.49
CA VAL A 22 -4.28 -3.95 12.25
C VAL A 22 -4.88 -5.35 12.27
N GLN A 23 -6.21 -5.46 12.40
CA GLN A 23 -6.90 -6.75 12.33
C GLN A 23 -6.85 -7.33 10.90
N LEU A 24 -7.01 -6.49 9.88
CA LEU A 24 -6.86 -6.90 8.48
C LEU A 24 -5.45 -7.43 8.20
N LEU A 25 -4.41 -6.76 8.72
CA LEU A 25 -3.02 -7.19 8.59
C LEU A 25 -2.78 -8.59 9.15
N ARG A 26 -3.48 -8.97 10.23
CA ARG A 26 -3.35 -10.25 10.93
C ARG A 26 -4.45 -11.27 10.60
N TYR A 27 -5.26 -10.99 9.60
CA TYR A 27 -6.49 -11.75 9.31
C TYR A 27 -6.27 -13.24 9.11
N TYR A 28 -5.12 -13.63 8.56
CA TYR A 28 -4.73 -15.02 8.32
C TYR A 28 -3.47 -15.42 9.11
N GLU A 29 -3.13 -14.72 10.21
CA GLU A 29 -1.91 -15.02 10.99
C GLU A 29 -1.77 -16.53 11.29
N PRO A 30 -0.59 -17.18 11.04
CA PRO A 30 0.71 -16.59 10.71
C PRO A 30 0.90 -16.17 9.24
N GLU A 31 0.02 -16.54 8.34
CA GLU A 31 0.06 -16.13 6.94
C GLU A 31 -0.23 -14.63 6.77
N PRO A 32 0.23 -14.01 5.67
CA PRO A 32 -0.08 -12.62 5.39
C PRO A 32 -1.58 -12.35 5.35
N GLY A 33 -2.00 -11.26 5.97
CA GLY A 33 -3.40 -10.89 6.06
C GLY A 33 -3.98 -10.33 4.76
N ILE A 34 -4.88 -9.38 4.91
CA ILE A 34 -5.55 -8.70 3.79
C ILE A 34 -5.37 -7.19 3.90
N PHE A 35 -5.73 -6.48 2.86
CA PHE A 35 -5.83 -5.02 2.84
C PHE A 35 -7.00 -4.58 1.95
N ILE A 36 -7.43 -3.34 2.11
CA ILE A 36 -8.49 -2.75 1.30
C ILE A 36 -7.90 -1.73 0.33
N ALA A 37 -8.05 -2.01 -0.97
CA ALA A 37 -7.78 -1.04 -2.03
C ALA A 37 -9.03 -0.21 -2.32
N GLU A 38 -8.87 1.11 -2.50
CA GLU A 38 -9.96 2.05 -2.76
C GLU A 38 -9.77 2.75 -4.10
N SER A 39 -10.77 2.79 -4.91
CA SER A 39 -10.90 3.35 -6.26
C SER A 39 -10.44 2.41 -7.38
N PRO A 40 -11.10 2.45 -8.56
CA PRO A 40 -10.76 1.60 -9.69
C PRO A 40 -9.28 1.67 -10.07
N LYS A 41 -8.68 2.86 -10.09
CA LYS A 41 -7.26 3.03 -10.48
C LYS A 41 -6.27 2.40 -9.51
N VAL A 42 -6.54 2.50 -8.21
CA VAL A 42 -5.69 1.88 -7.16
C VAL A 42 -5.84 0.36 -7.20
N ILE A 43 -7.07 -0.13 -7.37
CA ILE A 43 -7.39 -1.56 -7.51
C ILE A 43 -6.70 -2.14 -8.75
N GLU A 44 -6.83 -1.50 -9.91
CA GLU A 44 -6.17 -1.91 -11.15
C GLU A 44 -4.65 -2.05 -10.97
N ARG A 45 -4.00 -1.09 -10.30
CA ARG A 45 -2.56 -1.14 -10.03
C ARG A 45 -2.18 -2.29 -9.11
N ALA A 46 -3.00 -2.57 -8.09
CA ALA A 46 -2.77 -3.72 -7.20
C ALA A 46 -2.94 -5.05 -7.95
N LEU A 47 -3.98 -5.19 -8.77
CA LEU A 47 -4.21 -6.37 -9.60
C LEU A 47 -3.07 -6.61 -10.59
N ASN A 48 -2.60 -5.55 -11.26
CA ASN A 48 -1.46 -5.61 -12.19
C ASN A 48 -0.14 -5.95 -11.48
N ALA A 49 -0.02 -5.66 -10.19
CA ALA A 49 1.11 -6.08 -9.34
C ALA A 49 0.96 -7.51 -8.77
N GLY A 50 -0.07 -8.25 -9.18
CA GLY A 50 -0.28 -9.66 -8.81
C GLY A 50 -0.98 -9.89 -7.49
N TYR A 51 -1.54 -8.85 -6.86
CA TYR A 51 -2.36 -9.03 -5.65
C TYR A 51 -3.69 -9.69 -6.02
N GLN A 52 -4.12 -10.67 -5.21
CA GLN A 52 -5.30 -11.46 -5.48
C GLN A 52 -6.55 -10.83 -4.82
N PRO A 53 -7.62 -10.55 -5.59
CA PRO A 53 -8.86 -10.04 -5.02
C PRO A 53 -9.61 -11.15 -4.27
N ILE A 54 -10.22 -10.80 -3.14
CA ILE A 54 -11.07 -11.67 -2.31
C ILE A 54 -12.53 -11.34 -2.57
N SER A 55 -12.85 -10.05 -2.62
CA SER A 55 -14.20 -9.56 -2.92
C SER A 55 -14.14 -8.10 -3.36
N PHE A 56 -15.20 -7.67 -4.02
CA PHE A 56 -15.41 -6.26 -4.39
C PHE A 56 -16.65 -5.71 -3.68
N LEU A 57 -16.60 -4.44 -3.31
CA LEU A 57 -17.75 -3.68 -2.85
C LEU A 57 -17.88 -2.44 -3.74
N VAL A 58 -19.01 -2.33 -4.44
CA VAL A 58 -19.21 -1.32 -5.49
C VAL A 58 -20.53 -0.59 -5.25
N GLU A 59 -20.53 0.72 -5.40
CA GLU A 59 -21.78 1.49 -5.42
C GLU A 59 -22.60 1.09 -6.65
N HIS A 60 -23.92 0.95 -6.49
CA HIS A 60 -24.78 0.45 -7.55
C HIS A 60 -24.64 1.23 -8.87
N LYS A 61 -24.55 2.54 -8.80
CA LYS A 61 -24.39 3.42 -9.99
C LYS A 61 -23.05 3.22 -10.73
N ASP A 62 -22.00 2.73 -10.03
CA ASP A 62 -20.65 2.61 -10.60
C ASP A 62 -20.40 1.23 -11.24
N LEU A 63 -21.36 0.30 -11.15
CA LEU A 63 -21.25 -1.04 -11.74
C LEU A 63 -21.06 -1.02 -13.26
N GLU A 64 -21.61 -0.03 -13.95
CA GLU A 64 -21.55 0.13 -15.40
C GLU A 64 -20.41 1.07 -15.86
N GLY A 65 -19.66 1.66 -14.92
CA GLY A 65 -18.55 2.57 -15.17
C GLY A 65 -17.18 1.88 -15.22
N GLU A 66 -16.16 2.56 -14.67
CA GLU A 66 -14.77 2.05 -14.61
C GLU A 66 -14.66 0.71 -13.86
N ALA A 67 -15.55 0.43 -12.91
CA ALA A 67 -15.58 -0.82 -12.17
C ALA A 67 -15.87 -2.02 -13.08
N ARG A 68 -16.73 -1.85 -14.11
CA ARG A 68 -17.17 -2.92 -14.99
C ARG A 68 -16.03 -3.69 -15.65
N GLU A 69 -15.05 -2.98 -16.15
CA GLU A 69 -13.92 -3.61 -16.87
C GLU A 69 -13.02 -4.42 -15.92
N ILE A 70 -12.89 -3.98 -14.68
CA ILE A 70 -12.19 -4.73 -13.65
C ILE A 70 -12.99 -5.99 -13.27
N LEU A 71 -14.29 -5.84 -13.00
CA LEU A 71 -15.15 -6.96 -12.57
C LEU A 71 -15.25 -8.07 -13.62
N LYS A 72 -15.24 -7.75 -14.92
CA LYS A 72 -15.26 -8.73 -16.00
C LYS A 72 -14.02 -9.64 -16.00
N GLN A 73 -12.88 -9.15 -15.55
CA GLN A 73 -11.64 -9.92 -15.51
C GLN A 73 -11.61 -10.95 -14.35
N TYR A 74 -12.50 -10.77 -13.35
CA TYR A 74 -12.57 -11.60 -12.16
C TYR A 74 -13.99 -12.14 -11.90
N PRO A 75 -14.55 -12.94 -12.82
CA PRO A 75 -15.95 -13.38 -12.79
C PRO A 75 -16.28 -14.26 -11.57
N ASP A 76 -15.30 -14.95 -11.01
CA ASP A 76 -15.45 -15.86 -9.86
C ASP A 76 -15.30 -15.16 -8.51
N VAL A 77 -14.91 -13.88 -8.49
CA VAL A 77 -14.74 -13.12 -7.26
C VAL A 77 -16.08 -12.51 -6.83
N PRO A 78 -16.51 -12.68 -5.59
CA PRO A 78 -17.76 -12.09 -5.09
C PRO A 78 -17.80 -10.57 -5.26
N VAL A 79 -18.90 -10.08 -5.83
CA VAL A 79 -19.19 -8.66 -5.96
C VAL A 79 -20.38 -8.32 -5.09
N TYR A 80 -20.17 -7.46 -4.11
CA TYR A 80 -21.21 -6.88 -3.28
C TYR A 80 -21.55 -5.50 -3.79
N THR A 81 -22.84 -5.18 -3.84
CA THR A 81 -23.32 -3.87 -4.25
C THR A 81 -24.30 -3.32 -3.23
N ALA A 82 -24.27 -2.02 -3.04
CA ALA A 82 -25.19 -1.32 -2.17
C ALA A 82 -25.44 0.10 -2.66
N GLU A 83 -26.56 0.67 -2.19
CA GLU A 83 -26.88 2.07 -2.42
C GLU A 83 -25.91 2.99 -1.66
N TYR A 84 -25.71 4.20 -2.20
CA TYR A 84 -24.80 5.21 -1.66
C TYR A 84 -24.99 5.47 -0.16
N GLU A 85 -26.23 5.60 0.29
CA GLU A 85 -26.56 5.90 1.68
C GLU A 85 -26.09 4.79 2.64
N LEU A 86 -26.23 3.54 2.22
CA LEU A 86 -25.76 2.40 2.99
C LEU A 86 -24.21 2.39 3.04
N LEU A 87 -23.56 2.64 1.93
CA LEU A 87 -22.10 2.69 1.84
C LEU A 87 -21.50 3.82 2.69
N VAL A 88 -22.11 5.00 2.70
CA VAL A 88 -21.67 6.12 3.56
C VAL A 88 -21.80 5.79 5.04
N LYS A 89 -22.92 5.19 5.46
CA LYS A 89 -23.10 4.72 6.84
C LYS A 89 -22.05 3.68 7.24
N LEU A 90 -21.70 2.82 6.32
CA LEU A 90 -20.80 1.68 6.51
C LEU A 90 -19.33 2.10 6.65
N THR A 91 -18.87 2.98 5.79
CA THR A 91 -17.48 3.42 5.72
C THR A 91 -17.20 4.65 6.59
N GLY A 92 -18.25 5.33 7.07
CA GLY A 92 -18.16 6.60 7.81
C GLY A 92 -17.78 7.79 6.94
N PHE A 93 -17.66 7.60 5.61
CA PHE A 93 -17.39 8.68 4.63
C PHE A 93 -17.91 8.27 3.26
N ALA A 94 -18.16 9.27 2.41
CA ALA A 94 -18.51 9.02 1.02
C ALA A 94 -17.39 8.28 0.29
N LEU A 95 -17.70 7.16 -0.36
CA LEU A 95 -16.79 6.53 -1.30
C LEU A 95 -16.56 7.48 -2.47
N THR A 96 -15.43 8.14 -2.49
CA THR A 96 -15.15 9.20 -3.48
C THR A 96 -15.06 8.69 -4.92
N ARG A 97 -14.97 7.38 -5.12
CA ARG A 97 -14.87 6.72 -6.43
C ARG A 97 -15.51 5.33 -6.47
N GLY A 98 -16.55 5.11 -5.68
CA GLY A 98 -17.54 4.05 -5.78
C GLY A 98 -17.09 2.59 -5.70
N MET A 99 -15.79 2.27 -5.49
CA MET A 99 -15.30 0.89 -5.49
C MET A 99 -14.25 0.64 -4.42
N LEU A 100 -14.44 -0.45 -3.67
CA LEU A 100 -13.45 -1.06 -2.77
C LEU A 100 -13.16 -2.50 -3.21
N CYS A 101 -11.95 -2.97 -2.92
CA CYS A 101 -11.57 -4.36 -3.09
C CYS A 101 -10.81 -4.85 -1.85
N ALA A 102 -11.26 -5.95 -1.27
CA ALA A 102 -10.49 -6.69 -0.28
C ALA A 102 -9.51 -7.60 -1.02
N MET A 103 -8.22 -7.53 -0.69
CA MET A 103 -7.16 -8.23 -1.39
C MET A 103 -6.23 -8.97 -0.44
N ARG A 104 -5.70 -10.10 -0.86
CA ARG A 104 -4.66 -10.83 -0.13
C ARG A 104 -3.35 -10.06 -0.15
N ARG A 105 -2.64 -10.05 0.99
CA ARG A 105 -1.27 -9.56 1.05
C ARG A 105 -0.32 -10.62 0.51
N ASN A 106 0.73 -10.19 -0.17
CA ASN A 106 1.84 -11.04 -0.55
C ASN A 106 2.90 -11.04 0.57
N SER A 107 3.72 -12.09 0.63
CA SER A 107 4.93 -12.08 1.44
C SER A 107 5.89 -11.01 0.93
N LEU A 108 6.54 -10.30 1.84
CA LEU A 108 7.52 -9.29 1.47
C LEU A 108 8.87 -9.96 1.17
N PRO A 109 9.60 -9.47 0.17
CA PRO A 109 10.98 -9.91 -0.09
C PRO A 109 11.93 -9.44 1.02
N SER A 110 13.13 -10.03 1.09
CA SER A 110 14.17 -9.53 1.99
C SER A 110 14.79 -8.23 1.49
N VAL A 111 15.52 -7.53 2.38
CA VAL A 111 16.27 -6.31 2.02
C VAL A 111 17.29 -6.62 0.92
N GLU A 112 17.99 -7.74 1.02
CA GLU A 112 18.99 -8.17 0.04
C GLU A 112 18.38 -8.45 -1.33
N GLU A 113 17.20 -9.07 -1.36
CA GLU A 113 16.49 -9.35 -2.62
C GLU A 113 16.07 -8.06 -3.33
N ILE A 114 15.51 -7.12 -2.60
CA ILE A 114 15.10 -5.82 -3.14
C ILE A 114 16.31 -5.00 -3.62
N CYS A 115 17.40 -5.02 -2.87
CA CYS A 115 18.58 -4.23 -3.15
C CYS A 115 19.43 -4.77 -4.30
N ARG A 116 19.29 -6.04 -4.68
CA ARG A 116 20.17 -6.74 -5.63
C ARG A 116 20.44 -6.01 -6.93
N ASN A 117 19.43 -5.37 -7.50
CA ASN A 117 19.52 -4.66 -8.78
C ASN A 117 19.14 -3.17 -8.64
N ALA A 118 19.04 -2.68 -7.42
CA ALA A 118 18.68 -1.32 -7.13
C ALA A 118 19.91 -0.42 -7.10
N SER A 119 19.81 0.75 -7.69
CA SER A 119 20.84 1.81 -7.66
C SER A 119 20.43 2.98 -6.78
N ARG A 120 19.12 3.23 -6.63
CA ARG A 120 18.59 4.32 -5.81
C ARG A 120 17.46 3.84 -4.93
N ILE A 121 17.64 3.95 -3.62
CA ILE A 121 16.69 3.47 -2.62
C ILE A 121 16.31 4.63 -1.69
N ALA A 122 15.02 4.74 -1.40
CA ALA A 122 14.53 5.61 -0.33
C ALA A 122 14.37 4.80 0.95
N VAL A 123 14.91 5.30 2.06
CA VAL A 123 14.74 4.69 3.39
C VAL A 123 13.84 5.59 4.23
N LEU A 124 12.76 5.02 4.75
CA LEU A 124 11.80 5.72 5.60
C LEU A 124 12.03 5.31 7.06
N GLU A 125 12.40 6.30 7.87
CA GLU A 125 12.62 6.10 9.29
C GLU A 125 11.45 6.67 10.11
N ASN A 126 10.74 5.80 10.83
CA ASN A 126 9.64 6.16 11.75
C ASN A 126 8.56 7.07 11.12
N VAL A 127 8.22 6.88 9.87
CA VAL A 127 7.14 7.61 9.21
C VAL A 127 5.80 6.99 9.62
N VAL A 128 5.24 7.48 10.72
CA VAL A 128 4.02 6.90 11.35
C VAL A 128 2.71 7.32 10.69
N ASN A 129 2.69 8.40 9.91
CA ASN A 129 1.47 8.88 9.27
C ASN A 129 1.29 8.20 7.90
N PRO A 130 0.20 7.44 7.69
CA PRO A 130 -0.03 6.75 6.42
C PRO A 130 -0.20 7.73 5.23
N THR A 131 -0.63 8.98 5.47
CA THR A 131 -0.66 10.00 4.42
C THR A 131 0.75 10.34 3.93
N ASN A 132 1.71 10.45 4.86
CA ASN A 132 3.11 10.73 4.51
C ASN A 132 3.73 9.53 3.78
N ILE A 133 3.47 8.30 4.22
CA ILE A 133 3.87 7.08 3.49
C ILE A 133 3.39 7.16 2.03
N GLY A 134 2.09 7.39 1.81
CA GLY A 134 1.54 7.48 0.47
C GLY A 134 2.16 8.60 -0.38
N ALA A 135 2.40 9.77 0.21
CA ALA A 135 3.03 10.90 -0.47
C ALA A 135 4.49 10.59 -0.86
N ILE A 136 5.25 9.94 0.03
CA ILE A 136 6.65 9.56 -0.23
C ILE A 136 6.69 8.51 -1.35
N PHE A 137 5.85 7.48 -1.34
CA PHE A 137 5.79 6.49 -2.42
C PHE A 137 5.44 7.14 -3.77
N ARG A 138 4.54 8.12 -3.78
CA ARG A 138 4.21 8.86 -4.99
C ARG A 138 5.41 9.67 -5.51
N SER A 139 6.15 10.31 -4.63
CA SER A 139 7.38 11.04 -4.98
C SER A 139 8.50 10.09 -5.43
N ALA A 140 8.68 8.96 -4.74
CA ALA A 140 9.65 7.95 -5.10
C ALA A 140 9.40 7.39 -6.51
N ALA A 141 8.13 7.13 -6.86
CA ALA A 141 7.75 6.71 -8.21
C ALA A 141 8.10 7.79 -9.25
N ALA A 142 7.76 9.05 -8.98
CA ALA A 142 8.04 10.17 -9.89
C ALA A 142 9.54 10.41 -10.08
N LEU A 143 10.36 10.13 -9.07
CA LEU A 143 11.81 10.28 -9.09
C LEU A 143 12.54 9.01 -9.54
N HIS A 144 11.80 7.99 -9.97
CA HIS A 144 12.35 6.70 -10.42
C HIS A 144 13.26 6.04 -9.37
N MET A 145 12.83 6.01 -8.09
CA MET A 145 13.49 5.19 -7.08
C MET A 145 13.23 3.72 -7.37
N ASP A 146 14.28 2.89 -7.23
CA ASP A 146 14.19 1.46 -7.53
C ASP A 146 13.51 0.67 -6.41
N ALA A 147 13.62 1.15 -5.15
CA ALA A 147 12.99 0.52 -4.00
C ALA A 147 12.73 1.51 -2.85
N VAL A 148 11.87 1.08 -1.93
CA VAL A 148 11.63 1.76 -0.65
C VAL A 148 11.85 0.77 0.49
N LEU A 149 12.68 1.12 1.46
CA LEU A 149 12.89 0.37 2.69
C LEU A 149 12.27 1.11 3.88
N LEU A 150 11.68 0.38 4.79
CA LEU A 150 10.99 0.95 5.95
C LEU A 150 11.59 0.41 7.26
N THR A 151 11.75 1.28 8.25
CA THR A 151 12.02 0.81 9.63
C THR A 151 10.72 0.33 10.28
N GLY A 152 10.84 -0.47 11.33
CA GLY A 152 9.69 -1.10 11.99
C GLY A 152 8.69 -0.12 12.63
N GLY A 153 9.06 1.15 12.81
CA GLY A 153 8.16 2.20 13.31
C GLY A 153 7.31 2.89 12.23
N CYS A 154 7.48 2.53 10.95
CA CYS A 154 6.69 3.11 9.87
C CYS A 154 5.27 2.53 9.80
N SER A 155 4.30 3.35 9.40
CA SER A 155 2.99 2.87 8.99
C SER A 155 3.09 1.96 7.77
N ASP A 156 2.17 1.02 7.69
CA ASP A 156 2.12 0.07 6.57
C ASP A 156 1.71 0.75 5.26
N PRO A 157 2.48 0.55 4.16
CA PRO A 157 2.16 1.11 2.85
C PRO A 157 0.83 0.61 2.26
N LEU A 158 0.34 -0.56 2.68
CA LEU A 158 -0.93 -1.12 2.23
C LEU A 158 -2.13 -0.67 3.09
N TYR A 159 -1.92 0.15 4.11
CA TYR A 159 -3.05 0.80 4.75
C TYR A 159 -3.85 1.58 3.71
N ARG A 160 -5.16 1.46 3.76
CA ARG A 160 -6.09 2.04 2.80
C ARG A 160 -5.76 3.50 2.47
N ARG A 161 -5.46 4.30 3.51
CA ARG A 161 -5.11 5.72 3.33
C ARG A 161 -3.78 5.90 2.60
N ALA A 162 -2.77 5.10 2.89
CA ALA A 162 -1.47 5.18 2.21
C ALA A 162 -1.60 4.78 0.74
N ALA A 163 -2.23 3.66 0.46
CA ALA A 163 -2.47 3.18 -0.91
C ALA A 163 -3.25 4.20 -1.75
N ARG A 164 -4.28 4.85 -1.15
CA ARG A 164 -5.08 5.88 -1.82
C ARG A 164 -4.28 7.16 -2.09
N VAL A 165 -3.56 7.68 -1.10
CA VAL A 165 -2.75 8.91 -1.24
C VAL A 165 -1.63 8.71 -2.25
N SER A 166 -1.04 7.53 -2.28
CA SER A 166 -0.02 7.17 -3.28
C SER A 166 -0.59 7.05 -4.69
N MET A 167 -1.91 7.07 -4.86
CA MET A 167 -2.58 6.71 -6.12
C MET A 167 -2.22 5.29 -6.58
N GLY A 168 -1.85 4.39 -5.65
CA GLY A 168 -1.44 3.02 -5.94
C GLY A 168 0.01 2.84 -6.36
N THR A 169 0.89 3.86 -6.22
CA THR A 169 2.32 3.69 -6.51
C THR A 169 3.01 2.76 -5.51
N VAL A 170 2.42 2.51 -4.35
CA VAL A 170 2.86 1.45 -3.41
C VAL A 170 2.86 0.05 -4.02
N PHE A 171 2.13 -0.18 -5.11
CA PHE A 171 2.12 -1.44 -5.87
C PHE A 171 3.09 -1.45 -7.05
N GLN A 172 3.71 -0.32 -7.37
CA GLN A 172 4.58 -0.14 -8.53
C GLN A 172 6.06 -0.11 -8.17
N ILE A 173 6.39 0.26 -6.92
CA ILE A 173 7.75 0.28 -6.41
C ILE A 173 7.93 -0.89 -5.43
N PRO A 174 8.94 -1.74 -5.60
CA PRO A 174 9.27 -2.76 -4.61
C PRO A 174 9.57 -2.13 -3.25
N TRP A 175 9.09 -2.74 -2.19
CA TRP A 175 9.35 -2.26 -0.83
C TRP A 175 9.36 -3.41 0.17
N THR A 176 10.07 -3.21 1.29
CA THR A 176 10.07 -4.12 2.43
C THR A 176 10.45 -3.39 3.71
N TYR A 177 10.27 -4.06 4.84
CA TYR A 177 10.79 -3.61 6.12
C TYR A 177 12.18 -4.20 6.38
N PHE A 178 13.01 -3.45 7.11
CA PHE A 178 14.13 -4.08 7.80
C PHE A 178 13.63 -5.15 8.77
N ASP A 179 14.38 -6.22 8.94
CA ASP A 179 14.04 -7.28 9.88
C ASP A 179 13.80 -6.71 11.29
N LYS A 180 12.86 -7.30 12.03
CA LYS A 180 12.51 -6.86 13.39
C LYS A 180 13.69 -6.88 14.37
N LYS A 181 14.72 -7.67 14.07
CA LYS A 181 15.94 -7.75 14.89
C LYS A 181 16.99 -6.70 14.50
N THR A 182 16.84 -6.04 13.36
CA THR A 182 17.74 -5.00 12.89
C THR A 182 17.66 -3.78 13.80
N VAL A 183 18.77 -3.46 14.46
CA VAL A 183 18.90 -2.24 15.26
C VAL A 183 19.13 -1.07 14.30
N TRP A 184 18.16 -0.17 14.24
CA TRP A 184 18.29 1.05 13.43
C TRP A 184 18.81 2.21 14.29
N PRO A 185 19.75 3.05 13.78
CA PRO A 185 20.33 3.00 12.43
C PRO A 185 21.54 2.08 12.26
N GLN A 186 22.14 1.55 13.30
CA GLN A 186 23.44 0.89 13.27
C GLN A 186 23.49 -0.29 12.29
N ASP A 187 22.69 -1.33 12.53
CA ASP A 187 22.71 -2.53 11.70
C ASP A 187 22.14 -2.27 10.31
N GLY A 188 21.09 -1.44 10.23
CA GLY A 188 20.45 -1.11 8.94
C GLY A 188 21.40 -0.35 8.01
N MET A 189 22.13 0.65 8.53
CA MET A 189 23.12 1.40 7.76
C MET A 189 24.30 0.50 7.35
N GLN A 190 24.79 -0.37 8.25
CA GLN A 190 25.84 -1.33 7.93
C GLN A 190 25.41 -2.30 6.83
N THR A 191 24.16 -2.78 6.86
CA THR A 191 23.59 -3.64 5.81
C THR A 191 23.63 -2.94 4.46
N LEU A 192 23.16 -1.68 4.38
CA LEU A 192 23.19 -0.92 3.13
C LEU A 192 24.60 -0.68 2.61
N GLN A 193 25.55 -0.36 3.49
CA GLN A 193 26.95 -0.19 3.11
C GLN A 193 27.57 -1.50 2.59
N ASN A 194 27.28 -2.64 3.23
CA ASN A 194 27.74 -3.94 2.78
C ASN A 194 27.17 -4.33 1.40
N LEU A 195 25.96 -3.84 1.07
CA LEU A 195 25.33 -3.98 -0.24
C LEU A 195 25.86 -2.95 -1.29
N GLY A 196 26.82 -2.11 -0.90
CA GLY A 196 27.47 -1.16 -1.79
C GLY A 196 26.81 0.22 -1.88
N PHE A 197 25.78 0.48 -1.07
CA PHE A 197 25.10 1.79 -1.11
C PHE A 197 25.87 2.86 -0.34
N LYS A 198 25.94 4.03 -0.91
CA LYS A 198 26.28 5.27 -0.23
C LYS A 198 25.03 5.84 0.41
N THR A 199 25.08 6.14 1.68
CA THR A 199 23.92 6.65 2.43
C THR A 199 23.97 8.15 2.60
N ALA A 200 22.83 8.83 2.43
CA ALA A 200 22.66 10.24 2.66
C ALA A 200 21.40 10.50 3.48
N ALA A 201 21.51 11.25 4.57
CA ALA A 201 20.37 11.63 5.38
C ALA A 201 19.78 12.96 4.88
N MET A 202 18.47 12.99 4.68
CA MET A 202 17.71 14.21 4.39
C MET A 202 17.43 14.94 5.72
N ALA A 203 18.45 15.60 6.26
CA ALA A 203 18.39 16.24 7.56
C ALA A 203 18.65 17.75 7.44
N LEU A 204 18.00 18.53 8.31
CA LEU A 204 18.22 19.97 8.42
C LEU A 204 19.41 20.22 9.36
N ARG A 205 20.61 20.40 8.78
CA ARG A 205 21.86 20.65 9.53
C ARG A 205 22.67 21.74 8.84
N ASP A 206 23.50 22.45 9.62
CA ASP A 206 24.33 23.53 9.12
C ASP A 206 25.43 23.04 8.17
N ASP A 207 25.85 21.78 8.31
CA ASP A 207 26.85 21.09 7.48
C ASP A 207 26.25 20.32 6.29
N SER A 208 24.97 20.54 5.98
CA SER A 208 24.29 19.88 4.86
C SER A 208 24.84 20.35 3.52
N VAL A 209 24.94 19.43 2.56
CA VAL A 209 25.31 19.70 1.18
C VAL A 209 24.09 19.77 0.27
N GLY A 210 24.18 20.43 -0.87
CA GLY A 210 23.10 20.43 -1.86
C GLY A 210 22.89 19.04 -2.46
N ILE A 211 21.68 18.74 -2.90
CA ILE A 211 21.33 17.44 -3.51
C ILE A 211 22.10 17.18 -4.82
N ASP A 212 22.63 18.22 -5.45
CA ASP A 212 23.46 18.18 -6.66
C ASP A 212 24.98 18.05 -6.39
N ASP A 213 25.37 18.00 -5.11
CA ASP A 213 26.77 17.87 -4.71
C ASP A 213 27.39 16.60 -5.33
N LYS A 214 28.65 16.79 -5.79
CA LYS A 214 29.45 15.69 -6.38
C LYS A 214 29.69 14.54 -5.39
N ALA A 215 29.73 14.84 -4.09
CA ALA A 215 29.85 13.80 -3.05
C ALA A 215 28.68 12.82 -3.03
N LEU A 216 27.50 13.19 -3.55
CA LEU A 216 26.32 12.33 -3.65
C LEU A 216 26.24 11.54 -4.96
N ARG A 217 27.12 11.83 -5.92
CA ARG A 217 27.19 11.09 -7.19
C ARG A 217 28.04 9.84 -6.98
N SER A 218 27.50 8.68 -7.30
CA SER A 218 28.22 7.40 -7.36
C SER A 218 28.88 7.23 -8.71
#